data_227491762b6f50bce2fd2c06ce234e2b
#
_entry.id   227491762b6f50bce2fd2c06ce234e2b
#
_cell.length_a   1.000
_cell.length_b   1.000
_cell.length_c   1.000
_cell.angle_alpha   90.00
_cell.angle_beta   90.00
_cell.angle_gamma   90.00
#
_symmetry.space_group_name_H-M   'P 1'
#
loop_
_entity.id
_entity.type
_entity.pdbx_description
1 polymer ?
#
loop_
_entity_poly.entity_id
_entity_poly.type
_entity_poly.pdbx_seq_one_letter_code
_entity_poly.pdbx_strand_id
1 'polypeptide(L)'
;MSDLRIAIVGFGKIARDQHVPAIAATPGASLVAVASRNASLPGVPHFRTMAEMLRDGPAIDAVALCMPPQVRRTEAAAALAAGKHVMLEKPPGASVSEIAPLVAAADKAGVTLFATWHSRYAPAVEPARQLLASRRIEQVTITWKEDVRVWHPGQDWIFEAGGFGVFDPGINALSILTRVLPQPLFVTKADLHFPYNRAAPIAADLDISDMDGLPIRAEFDFRQTGPQSWDIRFDTTEGPVTLSLGGAKLFDGDTLVVDAKDAEYQGLYRRFVDLTSRARSDVDLAPQLLVADAFTLGQRHVVDAFEHKAEVKA
;
A
#
# COMPACT_ATOMS: atom_id res chain seq x y z
N MET A 1 26.46 -6.20 -13.39
CA MET A 1 25.22 -6.95 -13.62
C MET A 1 24.35 -6.09 -14.52
N SER A 2 23.62 -6.68 -15.46
CA SER A 2 22.64 -5.94 -16.27
C SER A 2 21.48 -5.48 -15.39
N ASP A 3 20.87 -4.33 -15.73
CA ASP A 3 19.69 -3.86 -15.04
C ASP A 3 18.53 -4.85 -15.10
N LEU A 4 17.74 -4.91 -14.03
CA LEU A 4 16.46 -5.61 -13.99
C LEU A 4 15.47 -4.88 -14.93
N ARG A 5 15.06 -5.55 -16.01
CA ARG A 5 14.14 -4.99 -17.02
C ARG A 5 12.71 -5.12 -16.52
N ILE A 6 12.14 -4.00 -16.11
CA ILE A 6 10.82 -3.92 -15.48
C ILE A 6 9.81 -3.40 -16.49
N ALA A 7 8.63 -4.02 -16.54
CA ALA A 7 7.47 -3.48 -17.22
C ALA A 7 6.38 -3.10 -16.19
N ILE A 8 5.63 -2.03 -16.49
CA ILE A 8 4.47 -1.62 -15.70
C ILE A 8 3.19 -2.09 -16.38
N VAL A 9 2.31 -2.74 -15.63
CA VAL A 9 0.97 -3.17 -16.07
C VAL A 9 -0.09 -2.41 -15.28
N GLY A 10 -0.95 -1.65 -16.00
CA GLY A 10 -1.84 -0.66 -15.41
C GLY A 10 -1.14 0.70 -15.25
N PHE A 11 -1.32 1.59 -16.26
CA PHE A 11 -0.61 2.87 -16.29
C PHE A 11 -1.52 4.03 -15.83
N GLY A 12 -1.95 3.97 -14.55
CA GLY A 12 -2.73 5.00 -13.88
C GLY A 12 -1.88 6.11 -13.24
N LYS A 13 -2.50 6.90 -12.37
CA LYS A 13 -1.84 8.02 -11.65
C LYS A 13 -0.61 7.55 -10.87
N ILE A 14 -0.75 6.50 -10.05
CA ILE A 14 0.35 6.01 -9.20
C ILE A 14 1.55 5.52 -10.04
N ALA A 15 1.29 4.88 -11.17
CA ALA A 15 2.34 4.42 -12.07
C ALA A 15 3.17 5.59 -12.62
N ARG A 16 2.50 6.66 -13.06
CA ARG A 16 3.17 7.86 -13.59
C ARG A 16 3.90 8.65 -12.52
N ASP A 17 3.23 8.89 -11.41
CA ASP A 17 3.71 9.84 -10.39
C ASP A 17 4.78 9.22 -9.49
N GLN A 18 4.74 7.91 -9.28
CA GLN A 18 5.62 7.21 -8.33
C GLN A 18 6.50 6.14 -8.98
N HIS A 19 5.92 5.17 -9.72
CA HIS A 19 6.72 4.05 -10.23
C HIS A 19 7.74 4.47 -11.28
N VAL A 20 7.36 5.28 -12.27
CA VAL A 20 8.27 5.73 -13.33
C VAL A 20 9.49 6.46 -12.78
N PRO A 21 9.34 7.53 -11.95
CA PRO A 21 10.50 8.22 -11.41
C PRO A 21 11.30 7.35 -10.42
N ALA A 22 10.66 6.45 -9.68
CA ALA A 22 11.37 5.56 -8.76
C ALA A 22 12.23 4.52 -9.50
N ILE A 23 11.72 3.92 -10.59
CA ILE A 23 12.52 3.03 -11.43
C ILE A 23 13.72 3.79 -12.01
N ALA A 24 13.50 4.98 -12.57
CA ALA A 24 14.55 5.79 -13.16
C ALA A 24 15.65 6.20 -12.16
N ALA A 25 15.29 6.36 -10.87
CA ALA A 25 16.20 6.72 -9.79
C ALA A 25 16.85 5.51 -9.09
N THR A 26 16.49 4.28 -9.45
CA THR A 26 16.99 3.08 -8.77
C THR A 26 18.11 2.42 -9.58
N PRO A 27 19.36 2.40 -9.09
CA PRO A 27 20.44 1.67 -9.74
C PRO A 27 20.09 0.17 -9.90
N GLY A 28 20.36 -0.36 -11.08
CA GLY A 28 20.08 -1.77 -11.40
C GLY A 28 18.62 -2.04 -11.79
N ALA A 29 17.83 -1.01 -12.08
CA ALA A 29 16.47 -1.14 -12.60
C ALA A 29 16.29 -0.30 -13.87
N SER A 30 15.53 -0.80 -14.84
CA SER A 30 15.18 -0.07 -16.06
C SER A 30 13.74 -0.35 -16.47
N LEU A 31 12.98 0.71 -16.83
CA LEU A 31 11.65 0.59 -17.38
C LEU A 31 11.74 0.29 -18.89
N VAL A 32 11.24 -0.87 -19.31
CA VAL A 32 11.39 -1.33 -20.71
C VAL A 32 10.08 -1.38 -21.48
N ALA A 33 8.92 -1.45 -20.81
CA ALA A 33 7.61 -1.47 -21.46
C ALA A 33 6.50 -1.04 -20.50
N VAL A 34 5.36 -0.66 -21.09
CA VAL A 34 4.11 -0.36 -20.38
C VAL A 34 2.96 -1.10 -21.04
N ALA A 35 2.12 -1.79 -20.25
CA ALA A 35 0.87 -2.36 -20.72
C ALA A 35 -0.32 -1.63 -20.08
N SER A 36 -1.15 -0.96 -20.89
CA SER A 36 -2.33 -0.23 -20.41
C SER A 36 -3.33 0.02 -21.55
N ARG A 37 -4.61 -0.05 -21.23
CA ARG A 37 -5.68 0.24 -22.21
C ARG A 37 -5.90 1.73 -22.44
N ASN A 38 -5.57 2.54 -21.46
CA ASN A 38 -6.04 3.93 -21.37
C ASN A 38 -4.92 4.98 -21.41
N ALA A 39 -3.66 4.59 -21.27
CA ALA A 39 -2.56 5.53 -21.21
C ALA A 39 -1.23 4.91 -21.65
N SER A 40 -0.33 5.75 -22.17
CA SER A 40 1.01 5.38 -22.62
C SER A 40 2.05 6.33 -22.01
N LEU A 41 3.33 5.95 -22.09
CA LEU A 41 4.47 6.79 -21.73
C LEU A 41 5.30 7.07 -22.98
N PRO A 42 5.50 8.33 -23.36
CA PRO A 42 6.34 8.68 -24.52
C PRO A 42 7.75 8.09 -24.41
N GLY A 43 8.25 7.52 -25.49
CA GLY A 43 9.58 6.92 -25.55
C GLY A 43 9.72 5.53 -24.94
N VAL A 44 8.62 4.95 -24.41
CA VAL A 44 8.60 3.58 -23.88
C VAL A 44 7.63 2.72 -24.71
N PRO A 45 8.03 1.51 -25.13
CA PRO A 45 7.14 0.56 -25.81
C PRO A 45 5.82 0.36 -25.06
N HIS A 46 4.70 0.50 -25.77
CA HIS A 46 3.36 0.45 -25.20
C HIS A 46 2.53 -0.67 -25.82
N PHE A 47 1.80 -1.41 -24.98
CA PHE A 47 0.91 -2.52 -25.33
C PHE A 47 -0.45 -2.32 -24.64
N ARG A 48 -1.51 -2.86 -25.24
CA ARG A 48 -2.84 -2.79 -24.63
C ARG A 48 -3.00 -3.76 -23.47
N THR A 49 -2.34 -4.92 -23.55
CA THR A 49 -2.44 -5.99 -22.55
C THR A 49 -1.04 -6.51 -22.16
N MET A 50 -0.94 -7.10 -20.98
CA MET A 50 0.29 -7.77 -20.58
C MET A 50 0.60 -8.97 -21.48
N ALA A 51 -0.42 -9.70 -21.95
CA ALA A 51 -0.25 -10.84 -22.84
C ALA A 51 0.39 -10.44 -24.18
N GLU A 52 -0.06 -9.34 -24.80
CA GLU A 52 0.60 -8.78 -26.00
C GLU A 52 2.04 -8.37 -25.69
N MET A 53 2.25 -7.67 -24.59
CA MET A 53 3.58 -7.21 -24.15
C MET A 53 4.56 -8.37 -23.94
N LEU A 54 4.12 -9.46 -23.31
CA LEU A 54 4.97 -10.64 -23.07
C LEU A 54 5.28 -11.43 -24.37
N ARG A 55 4.38 -11.38 -25.35
CA ARG A 55 4.54 -12.08 -26.64
C ARG A 55 5.40 -11.28 -27.63
N ASP A 56 5.11 -9.98 -27.78
CA ASP A 56 5.60 -9.15 -28.89
C ASP A 56 6.55 -8.03 -28.41
N GLY A 57 6.71 -7.88 -27.10
CA GLY A 57 7.49 -6.81 -26.48
C GLY A 57 8.98 -7.10 -26.34
N PRO A 58 9.71 -6.16 -25.73
CA PRO A 58 11.11 -6.37 -25.41
C PRO A 58 11.28 -7.47 -24.37
N ALA A 59 12.52 -7.88 -24.14
CA ALA A 59 12.83 -8.82 -23.06
C ALA A 59 12.54 -8.17 -21.69
N ILE A 60 11.72 -8.82 -20.87
CA ILE A 60 11.23 -8.38 -19.56
C ILE A 60 11.66 -9.41 -18.52
N ASP A 61 12.16 -8.94 -17.37
CA ASP A 61 12.52 -9.79 -16.23
C ASP A 61 11.44 -9.74 -15.16
N ALA A 62 10.83 -8.57 -14.96
CA ALA A 62 9.86 -8.32 -13.90
C ALA A 62 8.67 -7.46 -14.37
N VAL A 63 7.53 -7.60 -13.68
CA VAL A 63 6.36 -6.76 -13.88
C VAL A 63 5.93 -6.11 -12.56
N ALA A 64 5.61 -4.81 -12.61
CA ALA A 64 4.94 -4.08 -11.55
C ALA A 64 3.44 -3.96 -11.90
N LEU A 65 2.58 -4.57 -11.08
CA LEU A 65 1.14 -4.61 -11.31
C LEU A 65 0.43 -3.49 -10.57
N CYS A 66 0.13 -2.40 -11.28
CA CYS A 66 -0.44 -1.15 -10.73
C CYS A 66 -1.94 -0.97 -10.99
N MET A 67 -2.63 -2.00 -11.50
CA MET A 67 -4.07 -1.99 -11.69
C MET A 67 -4.81 -2.20 -10.36
N PRO A 68 -6.14 -1.91 -10.29
CA PRO A 68 -6.95 -2.19 -9.10
C PRO A 68 -6.85 -3.63 -8.61
N PRO A 69 -6.95 -3.88 -7.30
CA PRO A 69 -6.74 -5.21 -6.71
C PRO A 69 -7.71 -6.27 -7.23
N GLN A 70 -8.95 -5.90 -7.60
CA GLN A 70 -9.98 -6.82 -8.10
C GLN A 70 -9.57 -7.61 -9.35
N VAL A 71 -8.69 -7.04 -10.18
CA VAL A 71 -8.25 -7.67 -11.44
C VAL A 71 -6.80 -8.17 -11.40
N ARG A 72 -6.08 -7.90 -10.32
CA ARG A 72 -4.63 -8.11 -10.23
C ARG A 72 -4.22 -9.57 -10.18
N ARG A 73 -4.99 -10.41 -9.49
CA ARG A 73 -4.69 -11.85 -9.30
C ARG A 73 -4.44 -12.58 -10.63
N THR A 74 -5.29 -12.33 -11.62
CA THR A 74 -5.19 -13.01 -12.94
C THR A 74 -3.90 -12.63 -13.66
N GLU A 75 -3.55 -11.35 -13.67
CA GLU A 75 -2.32 -10.87 -14.30
C GLU A 75 -1.07 -11.35 -13.53
N ALA A 76 -1.14 -11.38 -12.19
CA ALA A 76 -0.05 -11.92 -11.38
C ALA A 76 0.21 -13.40 -11.68
N ALA A 77 -0.84 -14.22 -11.73
CA ALA A 77 -0.71 -15.64 -12.06
C ALA A 77 -0.13 -15.86 -13.46
N ALA A 78 -0.56 -15.06 -14.45
CA ALA A 78 -0.03 -15.15 -15.83
C ALA A 78 1.45 -14.74 -15.90
N ALA A 79 1.85 -13.68 -15.19
CA ALA A 79 3.25 -13.24 -15.13
C ALA A 79 4.16 -14.29 -14.47
N LEU A 80 3.72 -14.86 -13.34
CA LEU A 80 4.46 -15.94 -12.65
C LEU A 80 4.60 -17.18 -13.52
N ALA A 81 3.53 -17.57 -14.22
CA ALA A 81 3.56 -18.69 -15.18
C ALA A 81 4.51 -18.44 -16.37
N ALA A 82 4.70 -17.18 -16.74
CA ALA A 82 5.67 -16.76 -17.76
C ALA A 82 7.11 -16.60 -17.19
N GLY A 83 7.35 -17.01 -15.95
CA GLY A 83 8.66 -16.93 -15.30
C GLY A 83 9.14 -15.51 -14.99
N LYS A 84 8.21 -14.57 -14.75
CA LYS A 84 8.54 -13.18 -14.42
C LYS A 84 8.47 -12.93 -12.92
N HIS A 85 9.42 -12.14 -12.40
CA HIS A 85 9.30 -11.57 -11.07
C HIS A 85 8.10 -10.62 -11.02
N VAL A 86 7.35 -10.61 -9.92
CA VAL A 86 6.12 -9.83 -9.79
C VAL A 86 6.18 -8.93 -8.57
N MET A 87 5.94 -7.64 -8.79
CA MET A 87 5.65 -6.65 -7.75
C MET A 87 4.13 -6.38 -7.76
N LEU A 88 3.48 -6.58 -6.62
CA LEU A 88 2.06 -6.29 -6.42
C LEU A 88 1.92 -4.95 -5.70
N GLU A 89 1.28 -3.97 -6.34
CA GLU A 89 0.91 -2.73 -5.66
C GLU A 89 -0.05 -2.99 -4.49
N LYS A 90 -0.03 -2.11 -3.49
CA LYS A 90 -0.94 -2.21 -2.35
C LYS A 90 -2.40 -1.90 -2.77
N PRO A 91 -3.35 -2.55 -2.11
CA PRO A 91 -3.22 -3.81 -1.40
C PRO A 91 -2.91 -4.93 -2.40
N PRO A 92 -2.17 -5.99 -2.01
CA PRO A 92 -1.66 -6.99 -2.97
C PRO A 92 -2.76 -7.74 -3.73
N GLY A 93 -3.96 -7.81 -3.20
CA GLY A 93 -5.15 -8.39 -3.83
C GLY A 93 -6.43 -7.89 -3.18
N ALA A 94 -7.58 -8.23 -3.76
CA ALA A 94 -8.90 -7.89 -3.23
C ALA A 94 -9.26 -8.72 -1.98
N SER A 95 -8.67 -9.90 -1.84
CA SER A 95 -8.83 -10.75 -0.66
C SER A 95 -7.50 -11.37 -0.24
N VAL A 96 -7.39 -11.71 1.04
CA VAL A 96 -6.17 -12.34 1.59
C VAL A 96 -5.93 -13.73 0.97
N SER A 97 -7.00 -14.51 0.81
CA SER A 97 -6.92 -15.90 0.36
C SER A 97 -6.42 -16.07 -1.08
N GLU A 98 -6.56 -15.04 -1.94
CA GLU A 98 -6.08 -15.13 -3.32
C GLU A 98 -4.55 -15.00 -3.45
N ILE A 99 -3.86 -14.59 -2.40
CA ILE A 99 -2.41 -14.38 -2.42
C ILE A 99 -1.63 -15.69 -2.19
N ALA A 100 -2.12 -16.58 -1.36
CA ALA A 100 -1.44 -17.84 -1.06
C ALA A 100 -1.15 -18.69 -2.32
N PRO A 101 -2.09 -18.85 -3.29
CA PRO A 101 -1.79 -19.52 -4.56
C PRO A 101 -0.71 -18.82 -5.40
N LEU A 102 -0.63 -17.49 -5.32
CA LEU A 102 0.41 -16.72 -6.03
C LEU A 102 1.80 -16.94 -5.42
N VAL A 103 1.88 -17.04 -4.07
CA VAL A 103 3.13 -17.41 -3.38
C VAL A 103 3.60 -18.77 -3.85
N ALA A 104 2.73 -19.79 -3.82
CA ALA A 104 3.07 -21.13 -4.29
C ALA A 104 3.48 -21.17 -5.78
N ALA A 105 2.85 -20.33 -6.62
CA ALA A 105 3.20 -20.22 -8.02
C ALA A 105 4.58 -19.56 -8.22
N ALA A 106 4.91 -18.54 -7.44
CA ALA A 106 6.21 -17.88 -7.47
C ALA A 106 7.34 -18.86 -7.05
N ASP A 107 7.11 -19.58 -5.95
CA ASP A 107 8.06 -20.59 -5.45
C ASP A 107 8.30 -21.67 -6.49
N LYS A 108 7.24 -22.21 -7.10
CA LYS A 108 7.32 -23.22 -8.17
C LYS A 108 8.07 -22.72 -9.41
N ALA A 109 7.88 -21.46 -9.76
CA ALA A 109 8.54 -20.84 -10.90
C ALA A 109 9.99 -20.38 -10.60
N GLY A 110 10.42 -20.39 -9.35
CA GLY A 110 11.72 -19.88 -8.92
C GLY A 110 11.88 -18.37 -9.11
N VAL A 111 10.79 -17.62 -9.01
CA VAL A 111 10.76 -16.17 -9.20
C VAL A 111 10.28 -15.45 -7.94
N THR A 112 10.54 -14.16 -7.89
CA THR A 112 10.15 -13.28 -6.76
C THR A 112 8.70 -12.86 -6.88
N LEU A 113 7.95 -12.95 -5.77
CA LEU A 113 6.70 -12.26 -5.54
C LEU A 113 6.90 -11.23 -4.42
N PHE A 114 6.60 -9.97 -4.67
CA PHE A 114 6.74 -8.88 -3.70
C PHE A 114 5.42 -8.15 -3.51
N ALA A 115 4.84 -8.25 -2.31
CA ALA A 115 3.68 -7.44 -1.90
C ALA A 115 4.19 -6.11 -1.33
N THR A 116 3.88 -5.00 -2.01
CA THR A 116 4.42 -3.70 -1.62
C THR A 116 3.62 -3.05 -0.50
N TRP A 117 4.35 -2.47 0.44
CA TRP A 117 3.83 -1.59 1.47
C TRP A 117 4.72 -0.35 1.46
N HIS A 118 4.45 0.58 0.53
CA HIS A 118 5.35 1.71 0.27
C HIS A 118 5.61 2.54 1.54
N SER A 119 4.58 2.79 2.36
CA SER A 119 4.71 3.61 3.56
C SER A 119 5.64 3.03 4.63
N ARG A 120 5.99 1.75 4.57
CA ARG A 120 7.06 1.17 5.40
C ARG A 120 8.45 1.75 5.11
N TYR A 121 8.62 2.34 3.90
CA TYR A 121 9.86 2.95 3.45
C TYR A 121 9.86 4.47 3.62
N ALA A 122 8.82 5.03 4.24
CA ALA A 122 8.84 6.43 4.65
C ALA A 122 10.02 6.69 5.59
N PRO A 123 10.72 7.81 5.43
CA PRO A 123 12.07 8.01 6.01
C PRO A 123 12.14 7.94 7.52
N ALA A 124 11.04 8.24 8.22
CA ALA A 124 10.98 8.22 9.68
C ALA A 124 10.57 6.85 10.27
N VAL A 125 10.11 5.90 9.46
CA VAL A 125 9.54 4.62 9.97
C VAL A 125 10.61 3.74 10.61
N GLU A 126 11.74 3.53 9.95
CA GLU A 126 12.80 2.69 10.52
C GLU A 126 13.49 3.35 11.73
N PRO A 127 13.78 4.68 11.73
CA PRO A 127 14.18 5.39 12.93
C PRO A 127 13.19 5.26 14.10
N ALA A 128 11.88 5.38 13.85
CA ALA A 128 10.86 5.18 14.87
C ALA A 128 10.88 3.76 15.44
N ARG A 129 10.98 2.74 14.56
CA ARG A 129 11.08 1.33 14.99
C ARG A 129 12.29 1.09 15.89
N GLN A 130 13.44 1.68 15.55
CA GLN A 130 14.66 1.56 16.37
C GLN A 130 14.52 2.27 17.72
N LEU A 131 13.95 3.48 17.74
CA LEU A 131 13.71 4.24 18.96
C LEU A 131 12.74 3.50 19.88
N LEU A 132 11.64 3.00 19.35
CA LEU A 132 10.60 2.30 20.11
C LEU A 132 11.03 0.90 20.60
N ALA A 133 12.03 0.28 19.97
CA ALA A 133 12.53 -1.04 20.38
C ALA A 133 13.10 -1.06 21.82
N SER A 134 13.53 0.08 22.36
CA SER A 134 14.03 0.22 23.72
C SER A 134 13.02 0.79 24.72
N ARG A 135 11.79 1.12 24.28
CA ARG A 135 10.77 1.78 25.10
C ARG A 135 9.59 0.86 25.36
N ARG A 136 8.99 1.01 26.52
CA ARG A 136 7.70 0.38 26.81
C ARG A 136 6.60 1.26 26.27
N ILE A 137 5.90 0.74 25.27
CA ILE A 137 4.71 1.39 24.67
C ILE A 137 3.51 1.07 25.58
N GLU A 138 2.73 2.08 25.91
CA GLU A 138 1.53 1.97 26.76
C GLU A 138 0.24 2.06 25.96
N GLN A 139 0.26 2.84 24.85
CA GLN A 139 -0.88 3.02 23.95
C GLN A 139 -0.40 3.47 22.57
N VAL A 140 -1.19 3.17 21.53
CA VAL A 140 -0.97 3.73 20.20
C VAL A 140 -2.27 4.38 19.71
N THR A 141 -2.14 5.56 19.10
CA THR A 141 -3.24 6.26 18.44
C THR A 141 -2.89 6.55 17.00
N ILE A 142 -3.73 6.14 16.07
CA ILE A 142 -3.63 6.43 14.65
C ILE A 142 -4.73 7.41 14.27
N THR A 143 -4.36 8.52 13.65
CA THR A 143 -5.29 9.46 13.02
C THR A 143 -4.91 9.58 11.54
N TRP A 144 -5.71 8.96 10.66
CA TRP A 144 -5.42 8.93 9.23
C TRP A 144 -6.65 9.38 8.46
N LYS A 145 -6.68 10.69 8.19
CA LYS A 145 -7.86 11.36 7.64
C LYS A 145 -7.46 12.25 6.47
N GLU A 146 -8.19 12.12 5.37
CA GLU A 146 -7.93 12.87 4.14
C GLU A 146 -9.22 13.11 3.35
N ASP A 147 -9.16 13.99 2.34
CA ASP A 147 -10.27 14.18 1.40
C ASP A 147 -10.07 13.27 0.18
N VAL A 148 -10.94 12.27 0.04
CA VAL A 148 -10.90 11.33 -1.09
C VAL A 148 -11.04 12.04 -2.44
N ARG A 149 -11.70 13.19 -2.49
CA ARG A 149 -11.86 13.97 -3.74
C ARG A 149 -10.57 14.64 -4.19
N VAL A 150 -9.66 14.90 -3.25
CA VAL A 150 -8.33 15.46 -3.51
C VAL A 150 -7.32 14.36 -3.89
N TRP A 151 -7.31 13.27 -3.10
CA TRP A 151 -6.29 12.24 -3.23
C TRP A 151 -6.65 11.14 -4.23
N HIS A 152 -7.95 10.84 -4.39
CA HIS A 152 -8.46 9.78 -5.26
C HIS A 152 -9.57 10.28 -6.22
N PRO A 153 -9.36 11.37 -6.96
CA PRO A 153 -10.40 11.96 -7.79
C PRO A 153 -10.88 10.97 -8.86
N GLY A 154 -12.20 10.72 -8.89
CA GLY A 154 -12.83 9.86 -9.89
C GLY A 154 -12.52 8.37 -9.79
N GLN A 155 -11.91 7.90 -8.69
CA GLN A 155 -11.57 6.50 -8.49
C GLN A 155 -12.72 5.74 -7.79
N ASP A 156 -13.88 5.66 -8.43
CA ASP A 156 -15.07 4.99 -7.86
C ASP A 156 -14.85 3.53 -7.48
N TRP A 157 -13.91 2.83 -8.15
CA TRP A 157 -13.57 1.44 -7.85
C TRP A 157 -13.19 1.18 -6.39
N ILE A 158 -12.70 2.22 -5.68
CA ILE A 158 -12.35 2.14 -4.25
C ILE A 158 -13.59 1.79 -3.41
N PHE A 159 -14.76 2.28 -3.83
CA PHE A 159 -16.04 2.08 -3.14
C PHE A 159 -16.89 0.93 -3.68
N GLU A 160 -16.41 0.22 -4.70
CA GLU A 160 -17.07 -0.96 -5.25
C GLU A 160 -16.76 -2.21 -4.41
N ALA A 161 -17.48 -3.32 -4.69
CA ALA A 161 -17.17 -4.61 -4.08
C ALA A 161 -15.73 -5.05 -4.42
N GLY A 162 -14.95 -5.42 -3.41
CA GLY A 162 -13.52 -5.69 -3.54
C GLY A 162 -12.64 -4.45 -3.55
N GLY A 163 -13.22 -3.24 -3.48
CA GLY A 163 -12.54 -2.02 -3.10
C GLY A 163 -12.43 -1.91 -1.58
N PHE A 164 -11.51 -1.08 -1.12
CA PHE A 164 -11.15 -1.01 0.29
C PHE A 164 -11.79 0.19 1.02
N GLY A 165 -12.46 1.11 0.28
CA GLY A 165 -12.99 2.34 0.86
C GLY A 165 -11.90 3.12 1.59
N VAL A 166 -12.20 3.61 2.78
CA VAL A 166 -11.27 4.35 3.63
C VAL A 166 -10.01 3.56 4.01
N PHE A 167 -10.03 2.24 3.89
CA PHE A 167 -8.84 1.42 4.09
C PHE A 167 -7.84 1.50 2.93
N ASP A 168 -8.19 2.10 1.79
CA ASP A 168 -7.18 2.28 0.72
C ASP A 168 -6.00 3.15 1.17
N PRO A 169 -6.17 4.33 1.80
CA PRO A 169 -5.09 5.01 2.51
C PRO A 169 -4.85 4.48 3.92
N GLY A 170 -5.88 4.04 4.65
CA GLY A 170 -5.74 3.56 6.03
C GLY A 170 -4.80 2.37 6.18
N ILE A 171 -4.73 1.51 5.16
CA ILE A 171 -3.80 0.36 5.16
C ILE A 171 -2.33 0.80 5.16
N ASN A 172 -2.02 2.03 4.74
CA ASN A 172 -0.67 2.59 4.83
C ASN A 172 -0.27 2.74 6.30
N ALA A 173 -1.14 3.31 7.14
CA ALA A 173 -0.92 3.39 8.59
C ALA A 173 -0.78 2.01 9.23
N LEU A 174 -1.65 1.06 8.86
CA LEU A 174 -1.56 -0.33 9.34
C LEU A 174 -0.26 -1.00 8.89
N SER A 175 0.24 -0.68 7.71
CA SER A 175 1.53 -1.20 7.22
C SER A 175 2.72 -0.65 8.00
N ILE A 176 2.69 0.62 8.40
CA ILE A 176 3.69 1.22 9.30
C ILE A 176 3.58 0.57 10.68
N LEU A 177 2.37 0.49 11.23
CA LEU A 177 2.13 -0.09 12.55
C LEU A 177 2.69 -1.51 12.68
N THR A 178 2.36 -2.39 11.73
CA THR A 178 2.85 -3.78 11.69
C THR A 178 4.34 -3.90 11.37
N ARG A 179 4.99 -2.83 10.90
CA ARG A 179 6.45 -2.75 10.73
C ARG A 179 7.15 -2.32 12.01
N VAL A 180 6.54 -1.39 12.74
CA VAL A 180 7.14 -0.79 13.95
C VAL A 180 6.97 -1.69 15.17
N LEU A 181 5.79 -2.26 15.35
CA LEU A 181 5.49 -3.14 16.49
C LEU A 181 5.99 -4.57 16.23
N PRO A 182 6.64 -5.21 17.22
CA PRO A 182 7.25 -6.52 17.05
C PRO A 182 6.26 -7.69 17.10
N GLN A 183 5.12 -7.50 17.78
CA GLN A 183 4.13 -8.55 18.01
C GLN A 183 3.06 -8.57 16.92
N PRO A 184 2.50 -9.74 16.59
CA PRO A 184 1.32 -9.83 15.73
C PRO A 184 0.13 -9.08 16.34
N LEU A 185 -0.60 -8.37 15.50
CA LEU A 185 -1.74 -7.54 15.86
C LEU A 185 -3.04 -8.15 15.35
N PHE A 186 -4.15 -7.90 16.06
CA PHE A 186 -5.49 -8.29 15.65
C PHE A 186 -6.51 -7.23 16.04
N VAL A 187 -7.59 -7.11 15.25
CA VAL A 187 -8.70 -6.21 15.52
C VAL A 187 -9.59 -6.82 16.61
N THR A 188 -9.93 -6.04 17.62
CA THR A 188 -10.85 -6.44 18.69
C THR A 188 -12.25 -5.85 18.51
N LYS A 189 -12.34 -4.68 17.86
CA LYS A 189 -13.58 -4.00 17.53
C LYS A 189 -13.40 -3.14 16.28
N ALA A 190 -14.46 -3.02 15.49
CA ALA A 190 -14.52 -2.10 14.37
C ALA A 190 -15.91 -1.47 14.25
N ASP A 191 -15.96 -0.17 13.97
CA ASP A 191 -17.16 0.56 13.58
C ASP A 191 -16.93 1.09 12.15
N LEU A 192 -17.74 0.63 11.18
CA LEU A 192 -17.55 0.91 9.76
C LEU A 192 -18.70 1.76 9.21
N HIS A 193 -18.40 2.93 8.68
CA HIS A 193 -19.39 3.89 8.18
C HIS A 193 -19.52 3.79 6.65
N PHE A 194 -20.63 3.23 6.18
CA PHE A 194 -20.91 3.01 4.77
C PHE A 194 -21.86 4.05 4.22
N PRO A 195 -21.47 4.80 3.17
CA PRO A 195 -22.46 5.56 2.41
C PRO A 195 -23.52 4.60 1.87
N TYR A 196 -24.81 4.97 1.96
CA TYR A 196 -25.90 4.04 1.58
C TYR A 196 -25.84 3.59 0.11
N ASN A 197 -25.15 4.35 -0.74
CA ASN A 197 -24.96 4.08 -2.16
C ASN A 197 -23.61 3.47 -2.52
N ARG A 198 -22.82 3.00 -1.54
CA ARG A 198 -21.46 2.44 -1.75
C ARG A 198 -21.31 1.09 -1.06
N ALA A 199 -20.41 0.26 -1.60
CA ALA A 199 -20.14 -1.08 -1.08
C ALA A 199 -18.96 -1.14 -0.08
N ALA A 200 -18.18 -0.05 0.04
CA ALA A 200 -17.05 0.05 0.96
C ALA A 200 -17.19 1.27 1.90
N PRO A 201 -16.59 1.24 3.10
CA PRO A 201 -16.77 2.30 4.10
C PRO A 201 -16.02 3.58 3.72
N ILE A 202 -16.59 4.73 4.09
CA ILE A 202 -15.99 6.06 3.95
C ILE A 202 -15.25 6.52 5.20
N ALA A 203 -15.56 5.90 6.35
CA ALA A 203 -14.83 6.08 7.60
C ALA A 203 -14.83 4.77 8.41
N ALA A 204 -13.84 4.61 9.29
CA ALA A 204 -13.73 3.46 10.17
C ALA A 204 -13.02 3.83 11.47
N ASP A 205 -13.53 3.30 12.58
CA ASP A 205 -12.89 3.35 13.90
C ASP A 205 -12.54 1.92 14.31
N LEU A 206 -11.27 1.68 14.66
CA LEU A 206 -10.79 0.36 15.06
C LEU A 206 -10.19 0.39 16.47
N ASP A 207 -10.50 -0.63 17.26
CA ASP A 207 -9.69 -1.04 18.39
C ASP A 207 -8.87 -2.27 17.98
N ILE A 208 -7.55 -2.18 18.16
CA ILE A 208 -6.56 -3.21 17.79
C ILE A 208 -5.75 -3.54 19.04
N SER A 209 -5.26 -4.76 19.15
CA SER A 209 -4.40 -5.18 20.25
C SER A 209 -3.38 -6.22 19.78
N ASP A 210 -2.41 -6.51 20.63
CA ASP A 210 -1.54 -7.68 20.57
C ASP A 210 -1.87 -8.66 21.70
N MET A 211 -1.10 -9.74 21.81
CA MET A 211 -1.31 -10.75 22.85
C MET A 211 -0.96 -10.27 24.27
N ASP A 212 -0.20 -9.18 24.39
CA ASP A 212 0.14 -8.57 25.67
C ASP A 212 -0.89 -7.51 26.11
N GLY A 213 -1.91 -7.25 25.29
CA GLY A 213 -3.03 -6.36 25.59
C GLY A 213 -2.73 -4.89 25.31
N LEU A 214 -1.75 -4.56 24.44
CA LEU A 214 -1.46 -3.18 24.04
C LEU A 214 -2.70 -2.53 23.42
N PRO A 215 -3.24 -1.44 23.98
CA PRO A 215 -4.36 -0.75 23.40
C PRO A 215 -3.91 0.09 22.19
N ILE A 216 -4.53 -0.14 21.05
CA ILE A 216 -4.26 0.60 19.81
C ILE A 216 -5.60 1.08 19.26
N ARG A 217 -5.74 2.38 19.05
CA ARG A 217 -6.92 3.01 18.46
C ARG A 217 -6.59 3.60 17.12
N ALA A 218 -7.41 3.32 16.10
CA ALA A 218 -7.22 3.88 14.77
C ALA A 218 -8.51 4.53 14.27
N GLU A 219 -8.39 5.77 13.82
CA GLU A 219 -9.47 6.54 13.20
C GLU A 219 -9.11 6.85 11.76
N PHE A 220 -9.93 6.34 10.82
CA PHE A 220 -9.82 6.57 9.39
C PHE A 220 -11.01 7.36 8.87
N ASP A 221 -10.79 8.41 8.09
CA ASP A 221 -11.87 9.19 7.49
C ASP A 221 -11.47 9.78 6.13
N PHE A 222 -12.28 9.50 5.12
CA PHE A 222 -12.13 10.01 3.77
C PHE A 222 -12.85 11.35 3.53
N ARG A 223 -13.53 11.89 4.54
CA ARG A 223 -14.34 13.10 4.44
C ARG A 223 -13.64 14.35 4.97
N GLN A 224 -12.43 14.24 5.47
CA GLN A 224 -11.71 15.38 6.05
C GLN A 224 -11.39 16.41 4.97
N THR A 225 -11.98 17.59 5.12
CA THR A 225 -11.67 18.76 4.28
C THR A 225 -10.58 19.61 4.95
N GLY A 226 -9.78 20.29 4.13
CA GLY A 226 -8.62 21.05 4.63
C GLY A 226 -7.37 20.20 4.79
N PRO A 227 -6.47 20.53 5.74
CA PRO A 227 -5.26 19.76 5.96
C PRO A 227 -5.57 18.31 6.34
N GLN A 228 -4.90 17.37 5.70
CA GLN A 228 -4.97 15.95 6.08
C GLN A 228 -4.22 15.69 7.39
N SER A 229 -4.60 14.58 8.05
CA SER A 229 -3.90 14.05 9.23
C SER A 229 -3.43 12.64 8.90
N TRP A 230 -2.12 12.42 8.86
CA TRP A 230 -1.49 11.11 8.65
C TRP A 230 -0.48 10.86 9.76
N ASP A 231 -1.02 10.62 10.97
CA ASP A 231 -0.22 10.58 12.20
C ASP A 231 -0.39 9.24 12.93
N ILE A 232 0.70 8.73 13.48
CA ILE A 232 0.75 7.60 14.39
C ILE A 232 1.51 8.02 15.64
N ARG A 233 0.83 8.06 16.78
CA ARG A 233 1.39 8.42 18.07
C ARG A 233 1.52 7.17 18.94
N PHE A 234 2.71 6.98 19.48
CA PHE A 234 3.03 5.96 20.46
C PHE A 234 3.27 6.66 21.81
N ASP A 235 2.37 6.45 22.77
CA ASP A 235 2.60 6.88 24.14
C ASP A 235 3.47 5.85 24.85
N THR A 236 4.60 6.29 25.39
CA THR A 236 5.59 5.43 26.07
C THR A 236 5.88 5.93 27.46
N THR A 237 6.48 5.08 28.30
CA THR A 237 6.91 5.46 29.66
C THR A 237 7.94 6.60 29.68
N GLU A 238 8.57 6.90 28.54
CA GLU A 238 9.61 7.93 28.39
C GLU A 238 9.10 9.18 27.65
N GLY A 239 7.81 9.23 27.38
CA GLY A 239 7.15 10.28 26.61
C GLY A 239 6.66 9.81 25.24
N PRO A 240 5.91 10.66 24.53
CA PRO A 240 5.31 10.28 23.25
C PRO A 240 6.34 10.25 22.12
N VAL A 241 6.21 9.28 21.22
CA VAL A 241 6.89 9.24 19.92
C VAL A 241 5.83 9.38 18.84
N THR A 242 6.00 10.31 17.90
CA THR A 242 5.00 10.56 16.86
C THR A 242 5.61 10.50 15.47
N LEU A 243 5.04 9.65 14.63
CA LEU A 243 5.21 9.69 13.18
C LEU A 243 4.14 10.60 12.60
N SER A 244 4.54 11.62 11.84
CA SER A 244 3.63 12.55 11.17
C SER A 244 3.85 12.60 9.68
N LEU A 245 2.84 13.11 8.97
CA LEU A 245 2.85 13.24 7.51
C LEU A 245 3.18 11.90 6.82
N GLY A 246 2.52 10.82 7.25
CA GLY A 246 2.70 9.50 6.67
C GLY A 246 4.05 8.86 6.95
N GLY A 247 4.79 9.34 7.94
CA GLY A 247 6.15 8.88 8.26
C GLY A 247 7.26 9.69 7.60
N ALA A 248 6.96 10.88 7.07
CA ALA A 248 7.98 11.83 6.63
C ALA A 248 8.71 12.48 7.81
N LYS A 249 8.03 12.61 8.96
CA LYS A 249 8.57 13.22 10.17
C LYS A 249 8.48 12.28 11.36
N LEU A 250 9.51 12.37 12.24
CA LEU A 250 9.55 11.73 13.54
C LEU A 250 9.75 12.78 14.63
N PHE A 251 8.90 12.73 15.63
CA PHE A 251 9.05 13.51 16.86
C PHE A 251 9.30 12.58 18.05
N ASP A 252 10.21 12.97 18.94
CA ASP A 252 10.41 12.42 20.27
C ASP A 252 10.03 13.49 21.29
N GLY A 253 8.88 13.35 21.93
CA GLY A 253 8.22 14.47 22.59
C GLY A 253 7.95 15.61 21.59
N ASP A 254 8.43 16.79 21.93
CA ASP A 254 8.35 17.99 21.06
C ASP A 254 9.59 18.14 20.14
N THR A 255 10.55 17.22 20.23
CA THR A 255 11.79 17.31 19.45
C THR A 255 11.61 16.66 18.08
N LEU A 256 11.82 17.41 17.01
CA LEU A 256 11.87 16.88 15.64
C LEU A 256 13.18 16.12 15.41
N VAL A 257 13.08 14.79 15.26
CA VAL A 257 14.23 13.87 15.09
C VAL A 257 14.51 13.61 13.62
N VAL A 258 13.44 13.45 12.80
CA VAL A 258 13.56 13.25 11.36
C VAL A 258 12.60 14.19 10.65
N ASP A 259 13.09 14.87 9.61
CA ASP A 259 12.31 15.63 8.64
C ASP A 259 12.94 15.40 7.25
N ALA A 260 12.32 14.53 6.46
CA ALA A 260 12.92 14.16 5.19
C ALA A 260 11.84 14.07 4.09
N LYS A 261 12.29 14.28 2.85
CA LYS A 261 11.44 14.13 1.67
C LYS A 261 11.06 12.66 1.48
N ASP A 262 9.87 12.46 0.93
CA ASP A 262 9.39 11.14 0.52
C ASP A 262 10.40 10.42 -0.39
N ALA A 263 10.67 9.16 -0.06
CA ALA A 263 11.51 8.25 -0.81
C ALA A 263 10.94 6.81 -0.79
N GLU A 264 9.65 6.67 -0.50
CA GLU A 264 8.97 5.41 -0.30
C GLU A 264 9.13 4.46 -1.49
N TYR A 265 8.78 4.92 -2.67
CA TYR A 265 8.87 4.10 -3.89
C TYR A 265 10.30 3.79 -4.32
N GLN A 266 11.24 4.68 -4.05
CA GLN A 266 12.67 4.38 -4.25
C GLN A 266 13.12 3.25 -3.30
N GLY A 267 12.65 3.27 -2.05
CA GLY A 267 12.86 2.19 -1.09
C GLY A 267 12.30 0.85 -1.58
N LEU A 268 11.07 0.85 -2.10
CA LEU A 268 10.45 -0.33 -2.70
C LEU A 268 11.28 -0.92 -3.84
N TYR A 269 11.70 -0.09 -4.81
CA TYR A 269 12.44 -0.59 -5.96
C TYR A 269 13.85 -1.08 -5.59
N ARG A 270 14.55 -0.42 -4.65
CA ARG A 270 15.81 -0.98 -4.10
C ARG A 270 15.59 -2.34 -3.47
N ARG A 271 14.52 -2.51 -2.70
CA ARG A 271 14.15 -3.80 -2.11
C ARG A 271 13.81 -4.83 -3.18
N PHE A 272 13.06 -4.46 -4.19
CA PHE A 272 12.68 -5.37 -5.27
C PHE A 272 13.89 -5.89 -6.05
N VAL A 273 14.84 -5.01 -6.40
CA VAL A 273 16.11 -5.40 -7.03
C VAL A 273 16.91 -6.37 -6.14
N ASP A 274 16.99 -6.09 -4.82
CA ASP A 274 17.66 -7.03 -3.88
C ASP A 274 16.95 -8.39 -3.83
N LEU A 275 15.64 -8.42 -3.73
CA LEU A 275 14.86 -9.66 -3.70
C LEU A 275 15.03 -10.48 -4.97
N THR A 276 14.93 -9.85 -6.13
CA THR A 276 15.06 -10.53 -7.43
C THR A 276 16.47 -11.09 -7.64
N SER A 277 17.52 -10.36 -7.21
CA SER A 277 18.91 -10.84 -7.31
C SER A 277 19.18 -12.11 -6.50
N ARG A 278 18.33 -12.40 -5.50
CA ARG A 278 18.43 -13.56 -4.60
C ARG A 278 17.32 -14.59 -4.82
N ALA A 279 16.44 -14.37 -5.80
CA ALA A 279 15.24 -15.17 -6.05
C ALA A 279 14.41 -15.38 -4.76
N ARG A 280 14.22 -14.33 -3.94
CA ARG A 280 13.46 -14.36 -2.68
C ARG A 280 12.18 -13.56 -2.82
N SER A 281 11.12 -14.08 -2.23
CA SER A 281 9.83 -13.37 -2.10
C SER A 281 9.75 -12.62 -0.76
N ASP A 282 8.91 -11.56 -0.74
CA ASP A 282 8.57 -10.80 0.46
C ASP A 282 7.06 -10.49 0.38
N VAL A 283 6.26 -11.35 1.04
CA VAL A 283 4.79 -11.29 0.98
C VAL A 283 4.26 -11.29 2.41
N ASP A 284 4.30 -10.11 3.03
CA ASP A 284 3.67 -9.89 4.33
C ASP A 284 2.21 -9.46 4.13
N LEU A 285 1.28 -10.18 4.73
CA LEU A 285 -0.16 -9.91 4.65
C LEU A 285 -0.74 -9.29 5.93
N ALA A 286 0.08 -9.04 6.96
CA ALA A 286 -0.40 -8.52 8.24
C ALA A 286 -1.28 -7.25 8.11
N PRO A 287 -0.94 -6.23 7.29
CA PRO A 287 -1.81 -5.07 7.13
C PRO A 287 -3.17 -5.41 6.51
N GLN A 288 -3.19 -6.32 5.53
CA GLN A 288 -4.42 -6.73 4.86
C GLN A 288 -5.28 -7.64 5.74
N LEU A 289 -4.67 -8.45 6.61
CA LEU A 289 -5.39 -9.24 7.61
C LEU A 289 -6.16 -8.34 8.57
N LEU A 290 -5.55 -7.26 9.08
CA LEU A 290 -6.25 -6.30 9.94
C LEU A 290 -7.46 -5.67 9.25
N VAL A 291 -7.35 -5.36 7.96
CA VAL A 291 -8.51 -4.86 7.17
C VAL A 291 -9.58 -5.95 7.02
N ALA A 292 -9.20 -7.20 6.73
CA ALA A 292 -10.13 -8.31 6.63
C ALA A 292 -10.85 -8.58 7.96
N ASP A 293 -10.14 -8.51 9.08
CA ASP A 293 -10.71 -8.62 10.42
C ASP A 293 -11.69 -7.49 10.71
N ALA A 294 -11.34 -6.24 10.34
CA ALA A 294 -12.23 -5.09 10.48
C ALA A 294 -13.53 -5.28 9.71
N PHE A 295 -13.49 -5.80 8.49
CA PHE A 295 -14.72 -6.13 7.73
C PHE A 295 -15.50 -7.30 8.35
N THR A 296 -14.83 -8.28 8.96
CA THR A 296 -15.46 -9.46 9.56
C THR A 296 -16.13 -9.12 10.89
N LEU A 297 -15.48 -8.33 11.74
CA LEU A 297 -15.94 -8.00 13.10
C LEU A 297 -16.75 -6.71 13.15
N GLY A 298 -16.68 -5.90 12.08
CA GLY A 298 -17.16 -4.53 12.06
C GLY A 298 -18.68 -4.39 12.14
N GLN A 299 -19.14 -3.51 13.03
CA GLN A 299 -20.50 -3.02 13.02
C GLN A 299 -20.67 -2.06 11.85
N ARG A 300 -21.70 -2.29 11.04
CA ARG A 300 -22.01 -1.46 9.88
C ARG A 300 -22.93 -0.31 10.27
N HIS A 301 -22.47 0.91 10.10
CA HIS A 301 -23.25 2.13 10.23
C HIS A 301 -23.52 2.70 8.84
N VAL A 302 -24.81 2.91 8.51
CA VAL A 302 -25.19 3.53 7.24
C VAL A 302 -25.16 5.04 7.41
N VAL A 303 -24.46 5.74 6.51
CA VAL A 303 -24.34 7.19 6.48
C VAL A 303 -24.85 7.75 5.15
N ASP A 304 -24.91 9.08 5.03
CA ASP A 304 -25.37 9.76 3.82
C ASP A 304 -24.61 9.32 2.57
N ALA A 305 -25.27 9.45 1.41
CA ALA A 305 -24.67 9.14 0.12
C ALA A 305 -23.36 9.89 -0.08
N PHE A 306 -22.40 9.21 -0.69
CA PHE A 306 -21.19 9.83 -1.17
C PHE A 306 -21.13 9.81 -2.70
N GLU A 307 -20.95 11.00 -3.29
CA GLU A 307 -20.72 11.19 -4.72
C GLU A 307 -19.41 11.94 -4.93
N HIS A 308 -18.60 11.44 -5.88
CA HIS A 308 -17.56 12.28 -6.46
C HIS A 308 -18.26 13.39 -7.23
N LYS A 309 -18.15 14.64 -6.79
CA LYS A 309 -18.57 15.76 -7.64
C LYS A 309 -17.74 15.71 -8.88
N ALA A 310 -18.38 15.54 -10.04
CA ALA A 310 -17.71 15.70 -11.33
C ALA A 310 -17.07 17.10 -11.30
N GLU A 311 -15.74 17.18 -11.50
CA GLU A 311 -15.11 18.45 -11.82
C GLU A 311 -15.82 18.98 -13.07
N VAL A 312 -16.59 20.03 -12.93
CA VAL A 312 -17.02 20.82 -14.07
C VAL A 312 -15.75 21.45 -14.62
N LYS A 313 -15.16 20.81 -15.63
CA LYS A 313 -14.09 21.46 -16.38
C LYS A 313 -14.67 22.74 -16.98
N ALA A 314 -14.26 23.87 -16.41
CA ALA A 314 -14.52 25.18 -16.98
C ALA A 314 -13.66 25.40 -18.22
#